data_d6bccf92ae1448caa7e42604f98965bc
#
_entry.id   d6bccf92ae1448caa7e42604f98965bc
#
_cell.length_a   1.000
_cell.length_b   1.000
_cell.length_c   1.000
_cell.angle_alpha   90.00
_cell.angle_beta   90.00
_cell.angle_gamma   90.00
#
_symmetry.space_group_name_H-M   'P 1'
#
loop_
_entity.id
_entity.type
_entity.pdbx_description
1 polymer ?
#
loop_
_entity_poly.entity_id
_entity_poly.type
_entity_poly.pdbx_seq_one_letter_code
_entity_poly.pdbx_strand_id
1 'polypeptide(L)'
;MGSEMCIRDRADAMYSGILVDTDNFVIKAGVRTFEAAAYLRRAGADVTRVRKMFREDMEHCRIRTAIINKAEIYMDEFAISTFDGENVSGATVVGAKAANALLNIQGIRGSFVLTALQDCIYVSARSIDELNVQVIMEKFGGGGHLTMAAAQLKDVSLSDAAEMLKHTLRKMHEDGDI
;
A
#
# COMPACT_ATOMS: atom_id res chain seq x y z
N MET A 1 -31.93 -16.34 -18.46
CA MET A 1 -30.47 -16.44 -18.48
C MET A 1 -29.72 -15.21 -17.91
N GLY A 2 -30.37 -14.06 -17.69
CA GLY A 2 -29.72 -12.85 -17.15
C GLY A 2 -29.55 -12.79 -15.64
N SER A 3 -30.33 -13.50 -14.84
CA SER A 3 -30.31 -13.35 -13.37
C SER A 3 -29.21 -14.14 -12.65
N GLU A 4 -28.85 -15.32 -13.13
CA GLU A 4 -27.82 -16.15 -12.49
C GLU A 4 -26.41 -15.58 -12.73
N MET A 5 -26.13 -15.04 -13.92
CA MET A 5 -24.88 -14.36 -14.22
C MET A 5 -24.71 -13.14 -13.31
N CYS A 6 -25.80 -12.38 -13.07
CA CYS A 6 -25.80 -11.22 -12.20
C CYS A 6 -25.54 -11.57 -10.70
N ILE A 7 -25.95 -12.74 -10.22
CA ILE A 7 -25.71 -13.17 -8.81
C ILE A 7 -24.23 -13.56 -8.63
N ARG A 8 -23.65 -14.31 -9.56
CA ARG A 8 -22.24 -14.73 -9.52
C ARG A 8 -21.30 -13.53 -9.63
N ASP A 9 -21.59 -12.61 -10.54
CA ASP A 9 -20.80 -11.39 -10.71
C ASP A 9 -20.83 -10.51 -9.45
N ARG A 10 -21.99 -10.41 -8.80
CA ARG A 10 -22.10 -9.71 -7.50
C ARG A 10 -21.33 -10.41 -6.40
N ALA A 11 -21.36 -11.74 -6.34
CA ALA A 11 -20.61 -12.51 -5.34
C ALA A 11 -19.09 -12.35 -5.57
N ASP A 12 -18.61 -12.36 -6.82
CA ASP A 12 -17.22 -12.09 -7.15
C ASP A 12 -16.82 -10.67 -6.76
N ALA A 13 -17.65 -9.66 -7.06
CA ALA A 13 -17.38 -8.27 -6.70
C ALA A 13 -17.30 -8.06 -5.18
N MET A 14 -18.25 -8.62 -4.42
CA MET A 14 -18.24 -8.54 -2.96
C MET A 14 -17.04 -9.29 -2.36
N TYR A 15 -16.71 -10.46 -2.89
CA TYR A 15 -15.53 -11.22 -2.46
C TYR A 15 -14.23 -10.47 -2.77
N SER A 16 -14.14 -9.82 -3.93
CA SER A 16 -13.00 -8.99 -4.28
C SER A 16 -12.83 -7.79 -3.34
N GLY A 17 -13.95 -7.15 -2.93
CA GLY A 17 -13.94 -6.09 -1.93
C GLY A 17 -13.34 -6.55 -0.60
N ILE A 18 -13.74 -7.73 -0.10
CA ILE A 18 -13.16 -8.31 1.11
C ILE A 18 -11.65 -8.48 0.95
N LEU A 19 -11.17 -9.02 -0.18
CA LEU A 19 -9.73 -9.22 -0.42
C LEU A 19 -8.96 -7.91 -0.41
N VAL A 20 -9.50 -6.84 -1.01
CA VAL A 20 -8.86 -5.52 -1.03
C VAL A 20 -8.78 -4.92 0.37
N ASP A 21 -9.90 -4.89 1.09
CA ASP A 21 -10.00 -4.24 2.40
C ASP A 21 -9.19 -4.96 3.49
N THR A 22 -8.94 -6.26 3.29
CA THR A 22 -8.24 -7.10 4.25
C THR A 22 -6.83 -7.48 3.82
N ASP A 23 -6.34 -6.92 2.72
CA ASP A 23 -5.08 -7.36 2.09
C ASP A 23 -4.96 -8.90 2.04
N ASN A 24 -5.93 -9.53 1.37
CA ASN A 24 -6.02 -11.00 1.27
C ASN A 24 -6.12 -11.71 2.64
N PHE A 25 -6.94 -11.17 3.55
CA PHE A 25 -7.16 -11.66 4.93
C PHE A 25 -5.96 -11.48 5.88
N VAL A 26 -4.98 -10.66 5.53
CA VAL A 26 -3.81 -10.37 6.38
C VAL A 26 -4.16 -9.34 7.46
N ILE A 27 -4.92 -8.30 7.12
CA ILE A 27 -5.31 -7.22 8.04
C ILE A 27 -6.82 -7.15 8.22
N LYS A 28 -7.28 -6.69 9.38
CA LYS A 28 -8.71 -6.42 9.68
C LYS A 28 -9.66 -7.61 9.39
N ALA A 29 -9.15 -8.84 9.32
CA ALA A 29 -9.93 -10.04 9.07
C ALA A 29 -10.30 -10.76 10.38
N GLY A 30 -11.52 -10.54 10.87
CA GLY A 30 -12.08 -11.29 12.00
C GLY A 30 -12.88 -12.51 11.53
N VAL A 31 -13.36 -13.33 12.49
CA VAL A 31 -14.17 -14.54 12.19
C VAL A 31 -15.33 -14.25 11.25
N ARG A 32 -16.05 -13.12 11.46
CA ARG A 32 -17.17 -12.73 10.60
C ARG A 32 -16.75 -12.44 9.15
N THR A 33 -15.52 -11.99 8.92
CA THR A 33 -14.97 -11.79 7.57
C THR A 33 -14.82 -13.11 6.84
N PHE A 34 -14.30 -14.13 7.52
CA PHE A 34 -14.18 -15.49 6.96
C PHE A 34 -15.53 -16.14 6.74
N GLU A 35 -16.50 -15.95 7.62
CA GLU A 35 -17.88 -16.42 7.45
C GLU A 35 -18.54 -15.77 6.21
N ALA A 36 -18.39 -14.46 6.03
CA ALA A 36 -18.86 -13.74 4.85
C ALA A 36 -18.21 -14.25 3.57
N ALA A 37 -16.90 -14.48 3.58
CA ALA A 37 -16.17 -15.04 2.44
C ALA A 37 -16.65 -16.47 2.11
N ALA A 38 -16.89 -17.31 3.13
CA ALA A 38 -17.44 -18.65 2.95
C ALA A 38 -18.88 -18.61 2.40
N TYR A 39 -19.70 -17.66 2.85
CA TYR A 39 -21.03 -17.44 2.30
C TYR A 39 -20.98 -17.06 0.82
N LEU A 40 -20.13 -16.09 0.45
CA LEU A 40 -19.96 -15.66 -0.93
C LEU A 40 -19.45 -16.80 -1.83
N ARG A 41 -18.57 -17.66 -1.32
CA ARG A 41 -18.14 -18.88 -2.03
C ARG A 41 -19.32 -19.81 -2.31
N ARG A 42 -20.18 -20.05 -1.34
CA ARG A 42 -21.42 -20.84 -1.54
C ARG A 42 -22.39 -20.19 -2.52
N ALA A 43 -22.44 -18.84 -2.53
CA ALA A 43 -23.26 -18.07 -3.47
C ALA A 43 -22.70 -18.03 -4.91
N GLY A 44 -21.52 -18.65 -5.15
CA GLY A 44 -20.95 -18.83 -6.49
C GLY A 44 -19.76 -17.93 -6.80
N ALA A 45 -19.21 -17.20 -5.81
CA ALA A 45 -17.95 -16.48 -6.00
C ALA A 45 -16.82 -17.45 -6.38
N ASP A 46 -16.03 -17.10 -7.39
CA ASP A 46 -14.91 -17.90 -7.86
C ASP A 46 -13.59 -17.19 -7.59
N VAL A 47 -12.82 -17.74 -6.65
CA VAL A 47 -11.52 -17.20 -6.24
C VAL A 47 -10.56 -17.04 -7.43
N THR A 48 -10.63 -17.95 -8.41
CA THR A 48 -9.77 -17.88 -9.61
C THR A 48 -10.17 -16.71 -10.51
N ARG A 49 -11.49 -16.47 -10.70
CA ARG A 49 -11.96 -15.29 -11.45
C ARG A 49 -11.56 -14.00 -10.73
N VAL A 50 -11.82 -13.94 -9.43
CA VAL A 50 -11.45 -12.77 -8.61
C VAL A 50 -9.95 -12.53 -8.67
N ARG A 51 -9.09 -13.55 -8.50
CA ARG A 51 -7.64 -13.42 -8.63
C ARG A 51 -7.21 -12.86 -10.00
N LYS A 52 -7.91 -13.23 -11.08
CA LYS A 52 -7.62 -12.72 -12.42
C LYS A 52 -7.86 -11.21 -12.52
N MET A 53 -8.83 -10.65 -11.77
CA MET A 53 -9.12 -9.21 -11.73
C MET A 53 -7.96 -8.39 -11.14
N PHE A 54 -7.17 -8.99 -10.23
CA PHE A 54 -6.04 -8.34 -9.56
C PHE A 54 -4.69 -8.60 -10.21
N ARG A 55 -4.68 -9.25 -11.39
CA ARG A 55 -3.42 -9.46 -12.09
C ARG A 55 -2.83 -8.14 -12.56
N GLU A 56 -1.55 -8.01 -12.32
CA GLU A 56 -0.74 -6.88 -12.76
C GLU A 56 -0.17 -7.18 -14.14
N ASP A 57 -0.05 -6.16 -14.99
CA ASP A 57 0.68 -6.29 -16.23
C ASP A 57 2.20 -6.36 -16.00
N MET A 58 2.95 -6.78 -17.01
CA MET A 58 4.39 -6.98 -16.91
C MET A 58 5.14 -5.66 -16.68
N GLU A 59 4.64 -4.55 -17.22
CA GLU A 59 5.28 -3.24 -17.09
C GLU A 59 5.19 -2.76 -15.65
N HIS A 60 4.00 -2.74 -15.04
CA HIS A 60 3.81 -2.41 -13.64
C HIS A 60 4.59 -3.34 -12.70
N CYS A 61 4.66 -4.64 -13.02
CA CYS A 61 5.46 -5.59 -12.26
C CYS A 61 6.95 -5.23 -12.29
N ARG A 62 7.50 -4.88 -13.46
CA ARG A 62 8.91 -4.45 -13.61
C ARG A 62 9.19 -3.17 -12.84
N ILE A 63 8.31 -2.18 -12.96
CA ILE A 63 8.45 -0.89 -12.26
C ILE A 63 8.43 -1.11 -10.75
N ARG A 64 7.44 -1.85 -10.25
CA ARG A 64 7.34 -2.19 -8.81
C ARG A 64 8.60 -2.90 -8.31
N THR A 65 9.12 -3.84 -9.08
CA THR A 65 10.37 -4.54 -8.75
C THR A 65 11.56 -3.60 -8.72
N ALA A 66 11.65 -2.66 -9.65
CA ALA A 66 12.70 -1.64 -9.66
C ALA A 66 12.63 -0.71 -8.44
N ILE A 67 11.42 -0.31 -8.02
CA ILE A 67 11.21 0.46 -6.78
C ILE A 67 11.70 -0.32 -5.56
N ILE A 68 11.36 -1.61 -5.45
CA ILE A 68 11.78 -2.47 -4.35
C ILE A 68 13.30 -2.64 -4.33
N ASN A 69 13.93 -2.89 -5.47
CA ASN A 69 15.37 -3.07 -5.59
C ASN A 69 16.17 -1.79 -5.25
N LYS A 70 15.57 -0.62 -5.43
CA LYS A 70 16.18 0.68 -5.11
C LYS A 70 15.99 1.09 -3.65
N ALA A 71 15.18 0.35 -2.89
CA ALA A 71 14.87 0.73 -1.52
C ALA A 71 16.12 0.74 -0.64
N GLU A 72 16.24 1.80 0.14
CA GLU A 72 17.23 1.97 1.20
C GLU A 72 16.64 1.53 2.53
N ILE A 73 17.41 0.78 3.31
CA ILE A 73 17.04 0.46 4.69
C ILE A 73 17.59 1.56 5.60
N TYR A 74 16.71 2.23 6.30
CA TYR A 74 17.01 3.34 7.19
C TYR A 74 16.70 2.96 8.64
N MET A 75 17.63 3.20 9.56
CA MET A 75 17.55 2.86 10.99
C MET A 75 17.24 1.37 11.25
N ASP A 76 17.64 0.48 10.32
CA ASP A 76 17.45 -0.97 10.34
C ASP A 76 15.98 -1.46 10.37
N GLU A 77 15.01 -0.56 10.35
CA GLU A 77 13.58 -0.89 10.48
C GLU A 77 12.67 -0.19 9.45
N PHE A 78 13.18 0.79 8.70
CA PHE A 78 12.41 1.50 7.69
C PHE A 78 12.93 1.25 6.29
N ALA A 79 12.05 0.87 5.37
CA ALA A 79 12.37 0.78 3.94
C ALA A 79 11.87 2.03 3.22
N ILE A 80 12.79 2.79 2.62
CA ILE A 80 12.48 4.03 1.91
C ILE A 80 12.89 3.87 0.45
N SER A 81 11.98 4.16 -0.48
CA SER A 81 12.28 4.17 -1.91
C SER A 81 11.67 5.37 -2.61
N THR A 82 12.30 5.76 -3.71
CA THR A 82 11.88 6.88 -4.54
C THR A 82 11.61 6.43 -5.97
N PHE A 83 10.60 7.02 -6.60
CA PHE A 83 10.15 6.63 -7.93
C PHE A 83 9.68 7.85 -8.73
N ASP A 84 10.17 7.95 -9.98
CA ASP A 84 9.68 8.92 -10.95
C ASP A 84 8.50 8.30 -11.72
N GLY A 85 7.31 8.82 -11.50
CA GLY A 85 6.06 8.30 -12.03
C GLY A 85 5.53 9.02 -13.28
N GLU A 86 6.26 9.99 -13.86
CA GLU A 86 5.77 10.88 -14.91
C GLU A 86 5.16 10.16 -16.12
N ASN A 87 5.73 9.03 -16.53
CA ASN A 87 5.27 8.30 -17.71
C ASN A 87 4.59 6.97 -17.35
N VAL A 88 4.13 6.82 -16.13
CA VAL A 88 3.56 5.57 -15.63
C VAL A 88 2.08 5.73 -15.31
N SER A 89 1.23 5.00 -16.01
CA SER A 89 -0.20 4.95 -15.70
C SER A 89 -0.41 4.40 -14.30
N GLY A 90 -1.16 5.13 -13.45
CA GLY A 90 -1.40 4.70 -12.08
C GLY A 90 -0.15 4.66 -11.20
N ALA A 91 0.83 5.54 -11.42
CA ALA A 91 2.11 5.60 -10.70
C ALA A 91 1.96 5.54 -9.18
N THR A 92 0.99 6.27 -8.61
CA THR A 92 0.72 6.26 -7.16
C THR A 92 0.26 4.89 -6.65
N VAL A 93 -0.51 4.15 -7.46
CA VAL A 93 -0.94 2.78 -7.14
C VAL A 93 0.24 1.82 -7.18
N VAL A 94 1.14 1.96 -8.17
CA VAL A 94 2.37 1.15 -8.26
C VAL A 94 3.27 1.42 -7.05
N GLY A 95 3.44 2.70 -6.67
CA GLY A 95 4.17 3.09 -5.46
C GLY A 95 3.58 2.50 -4.17
N ALA A 96 2.26 2.56 -4.02
CA ALA A 96 1.56 1.96 -2.87
C ALA A 96 1.72 0.43 -2.81
N LYS A 97 1.66 -0.27 -3.96
CA LYS A 97 1.93 -1.71 -4.03
C LYS A 97 3.39 -2.05 -3.71
N ALA A 98 4.33 -1.21 -4.11
CA ALA A 98 5.74 -1.37 -3.74
C ALA A 98 5.95 -1.19 -2.23
N ALA A 99 5.28 -0.19 -1.61
CA ALA A 99 5.32 -0.01 -0.17
C ALA A 99 4.79 -1.24 0.59
N ASN A 100 3.64 -1.82 0.16
CA ASN A 100 3.14 -3.06 0.74
C ASN A 100 4.15 -4.23 0.59
N ALA A 101 4.80 -4.34 -0.57
CA ALA A 101 5.76 -5.41 -0.81
C ALA A 101 7.04 -5.29 0.05
N LEU A 102 7.49 -4.06 0.34
CA LEU A 102 8.65 -3.79 1.19
C LEU A 102 8.43 -4.25 2.64
N LEU A 103 7.19 -4.23 3.15
CA LEU A 103 6.86 -4.75 4.48
C LEU A 103 7.05 -6.28 4.62
N ASN A 104 7.14 -7.02 3.51
CA ASN A 104 7.43 -8.46 3.57
C ASN A 104 8.92 -8.77 3.80
N ILE A 105 9.77 -7.75 3.88
CA ILE A 105 11.19 -7.91 4.19
C ILE A 105 11.37 -8.03 5.69
N GLN A 106 12.08 -9.06 6.12
CA GLN A 106 12.33 -9.30 7.54
C GLN A 106 13.04 -8.10 8.18
N GLY A 107 12.57 -7.66 9.35
CA GLY A 107 13.11 -6.52 10.11
C GLY A 107 12.45 -5.18 9.73
N ILE A 108 11.72 -5.09 8.63
CA ILE A 108 11.06 -3.85 8.23
C ILE A 108 9.72 -3.71 8.98
N ARG A 109 9.61 -2.65 9.78
CA ARG A 109 8.39 -2.26 10.50
C ARG A 109 7.60 -1.19 9.77
N GLY A 110 8.29 -0.33 9.00
CA GLY A 110 7.67 0.72 8.20
C GLY A 110 8.27 0.83 6.81
N SER A 111 7.44 1.11 5.80
CA SER A 111 7.87 1.33 4.43
C SER A 111 7.27 2.58 3.85
N PHE A 112 8.10 3.32 3.11
CA PHE A 112 7.73 4.60 2.52
C PHE A 112 8.18 4.63 1.07
N VAL A 113 7.24 4.85 0.16
CA VAL A 113 7.55 5.05 -1.26
C VAL A 113 7.11 6.44 -1.68
N LEU A 114 8.08 7.24 -2.12
CA LEU A 114 7.89 8.59 -2.60
C LEU A 114 7.79 8.55 -4.12
N THR A 115 6.64 8.90 -4.66
CA THR A 115 6.36 8.92 -6.10
C THR A 115 6.27 10.35 -6.59
N ALA A 116 7.20 10.77 -7.44
CA ALA A 116 7.09 12.04 -8.15
C ALA A 116 6.08 11.89 -9.30
N LEU A 117 5.09 12.76 -9.35
CA LEU A 117 4.11 12.81 -10.41
C LEU A 117 3.61 14.25 -10.57
N GLN A 118 3.78 14.83 -11.74
CA GLN A 118 3.55 16.24 -11.99
C GLN A 118 4.34 17.09 -10.98
N ASP A 119 3.77 18.13 -10.43
CA ASP A 119 4.42 19.02 -9.47
C ASP A 119 4.25 18.56 -8.01
N CYS A 120 3.99 17.26 -7.79
CA CYS A 120 3.73 16.70 -6.47
C CYS A 120 4.56 15.45 -6.19
N ILE A 121 4.97 15.29 -4.95
CA ILE A 121 5.50 14.04 -4.40
C ILE A 121 4.42 13.37 -3.57
N TYR A 122 3.98 12.21 -3.99
CA TYR A 122 3.02 11.37 -3.27
C TYR A 122 3.79 10.39 -2.39
N VAL A 123 3.58 10.46 -1.09
CA VAL A 123 4.19 9.53 -0.13
C VAL A 123 3.18 8.45 0.23
N SER A 124 3.50 7.20 -0.07
CA SER A 124 2.75 6.03 0.39
C SER A 124 3.46 5.43 1.58
N ALA A 125 2.83 5.48 2.76
CA ALA A 125 3.36 4.94 4.00
C ALA A 125 2.59 3.69 4.43
N ARG A 126 3.31 2.67 4.84
CA ARG A 126 2.76 1.39 5.34
C ARG A 126 3.52 0.96 6.57
N SER A 127 2.84 0.25 7.47
CA SER A 127 3.48 -0.32 8.65
C SER A 127 2.84 -1.63 9.06
N ILE A 128 3.59 -2.36 9.88
CA ILE A 128 3.11 -3.51 10.64
C ILE A 128 3.38 -3.25 12.12
N ASP A 129 2.82 -4.09 12.97
CA ASP A 129 2.91 -4.01 14.41
C ASP A 129 2.36 -2.68 14.98
N GLU A 130 3.05 -2.10 15.93
CA GLU A 130 2.60 -0.93 16.68
C GLU A 130 3.01 0.42 16.05
N LEU A 131 3.76 0.41 14.93
CA LEU A 131 4.20 1.62 14.28
C LEU A 131 3.02 2.37 13.63
N ASN A 132 2.76 3.58 14.09
CA ASN A 132 1.68 4.43 13.59
C ASN A 132 2.17 5.35 12.46
N VAL A 133 1.99 4.92 11.20
CA VAL A 133 2.36 5.76 10.04
C VAL A 133 1.43 6.94 9.81
N GLN A 134 0.24 6.96 10.41
CA GLN A 134 -0.66 8.12 10.33
C GLN A 134 -0.01 9.35 10.96
N VAL A 135 0.52 9.24 12.19
CA VAL A 135 1.15 10.38 12.87
C VAL A 135 2.39 10.88 12.15
N ILE A 136 3.11 9.98 11.45
CA ILE A 136 4.23 10.37 10.61
C ILE A 136 3.73 11.19 9.41
N MET A 137 2.70 10.72 8.71
CA MET A 137 2.17 11.42 7.53
C MET A 137 1.46 12.73 7.89
N GLU A 138 0.90 12.86 9.07
CA GLU A 138 0.32 14.12 9.58
C GLU A 138 1.37 15.23 9.71
N LYS A 139 2.65 14.91 9.97
CA LYS A 139 3.76 15.90 9.96
C LYS A 139 3.98 16.50 8.56
N PHE A 140 3.52 15.82 7.52
CA PHE A 140 3.59 16.25 6.11
C PHE A 140 2.24 16.76 5.58
N GLY A 141 1.27 17.05 6.47
CA GLY A 141 -0.06 17.50 6.07
C GLY A 141 -0.93 16.41 5.43
N GLY A 142 -0.52 15.15 5.56
CA GLY A 142 -1.25 13.98 5.09
C GLY A 142 -2.13 13.35 6.17
N GLY A 143 -2.43 12.07 6.04
CA GLY A 143 -3.22 11.31 7.00
C GLY A 143 -3.50 9.89 6.52
N GLY A 144 -4.35 9.19 7.26
CA GLY A 144 -4.72 7.82 6.95
C GLY A 144 -5.20 7.06 8.19
N HIS A 145 -4.68 5.86 8.35
CA HIS A 145 -4.90 4.98 9.50
C HIS A 145 -3.56 4.51 10.06
N LEU A 146 -3.59 3.83 11.20
CA LEU A 146 -2.43 3.33 11.92
C LEU A 146 -1.40 2.68 10.97
N THR A 147 -1.83 1.74 10.15
CA THR A 147 -0.95 0.91 9.30
C THR A 147 -0.89 1.35 7.84
N MET A 148 -1.66 2.35 7.45
CA MET A 148 -1.76 2.81 6.06
C MET A 148 -2.07 4.29 6.02
N ALA A 149 -1.12 5.09 5.55
CA ALA A 149 -1.27 6.53 5.45
C ALA A 149 -0.59 7.06 4.18
N ALA A 150 -0.87 8.31 3.83
CA ALA A 150 -0.29 8.98 2.69
C ALA A 150 -0.16 10.48 2.94
N ALA A 151 0.76 11.11 2.22
CA ALA A 151 0.90 12.56 2.18
C ALA A 151 1.18 13.04 0.74
N GLN A 152 0.95 14.32 0.49
CA GLN A 152 1.29 14.98 -0.76
C GLN A 152 2.14 16.20 -0.45
N LEU A 153 3.31 16.28 -1.07
CA LEU A 153 4.24 17.39 -0.94
C LEU A 153 4.29 18.15 -2.26
N LYS A 154 4.21 19.46 -2.21
CA LYS A 154 4.32 20.36 -3.37
C LYS A 154 5.58 21.18 -3.25
N ASP A 155 6.09 21.66 -4.38
CA ASP A 155 7.22 22.58 -4.44
C ASP A 155 8.50 22.04 -3.75
N VAL A 156 8.69 20.70 -3.79
CA VAL A 156 9.83 20.01 -3.19
C VAL A 156 10.38 18.98 -4.17
N SER A 157 11.71 18.84 -4.22
CA SER A 157 12.33 17.78 -5.03
C SER A 157 12.14 16.40 -4.38
N LEU A 158 12.21 15.35 -5.20
CA LEU A 158 12.11 13.96 -4.72
C LEU A 158 13.20 13.62 -3.69
N SER A 159 14.40 14.16 -3.90
CA SER A 159 15.54 14.01 -2.98
C SER A 159 15.27 14.71 -1.66
N ASP A 160 14.83 15.98 -1.71
CA ASP A 160 14.57 16.76 -0.49
C ASP A 160 13.42 16.14 0.31
N ALA A 161 12.36 15.67 -0.37
CA ALA A 161 11.26 14.97 0.28
C ALA A 161 11.71 13.69 1.02
N ALA A 162 12.66 12.94 0.42
CA ALA A 162 13.22 11.76 1.06
C ALA A 162 14.06 12.12 2.30
N GLU A 163 14.87 13.17 2.23
CA GLU A 163 15.65 13.64 3.38
C GLU A 163 14.77 14.24 4.49
N MET A 164 13.71 14.97 4.13
CA MET A 164 12.70 15.43 5.09
C MET A 164 12.05 14.27 5.83
N LEU A 165 11.70 13.20 5.13
CA LEU A 165 11.14 11.99 5.73
C LEU A 165 12.13 11.35 6.70
N LYS A 166 13.39 11.13 6.28
CA LYS A 166 14.43 10.56 7.13
C LYS A 166 14.66 11.39 8.39
N HIS A 167 14.71 12.71 8.24
CA HIS A 167 14.86 13.62 9.39
C HIS A 167 13.68 13.49 10.36
N THR A 168 12.46 13.45 9.85
CA THR A 168 11.26 13.31 10.66
C THR A 168 11.23 11.97 11.40
N LEU A 169 11.55 10.85 10.73
CA LEU A 169 11.63 9.53 11.36
C LEU A 169 12.65 9.50 12.49
N ARG A 170 13.85 10.05 12.25
CA ARG A 170 14.91 10.13 13.27
C ARG A 170 14.46 10.94 14.49
N LYS A 171 13.89 12.11 14.26
CA LYS A 171 13.41 12.98 15.34
C LYS A 171 12.32 12.30 16.16
N MET A 172 11.32 11.71 15.51
CA MET A 172 10.24 11.01 16.20
C MET A 172 10.73 9.80 17.00
N HIS A 173 11.74 9.09 16.49
CA HIS A 173 12.40 8.01 17.22
C HIS A 173 13.16 8.51 18.45
N GLU A 174 13.92 9.62 18.33
CA GLU A 174 14.64 10.26 19.45
C GLU A 174 13.67 10.80 20.51
N ASP A 175 12.50 11.31 20.10
CA ASP A 175 11.44 11.83 20.98
C ASP A 175 10.59 10.70 21.62
N GLY A 176 10.73 9.45 21.15
CA GLY A 176 9.98 8.29 21.63
C GLY A 176 8.52 8.24 21.11
N ASP A 177 8.23 8.93 20.02
CA ASP A 177 6.91 8.97 19.38
C ASP A 177 6.64 7.75 18.48
N ILE A 178 7.73 7.05 18.05
CA ILE A 178 7.70 5.83 17.22
C ILE A 178 8.80 4.84 17.64
#